data_ee475d93580f65c3bc80482f579a92ed
#
_entry.id   ee475d93580f65c3bc80482f579a92ed
#
_cell.length_a   1.000
_cell.length_b   1.000
_cell.length_c   1.000
_cell.angle_alpha   90.00
_cell.angle_beta   90.00
_cell.angle_gamma   90.00
#
_symmetry.space_group_name_H-M   'P 1'
#
loop_
_entity.id
_entity.type
_entity.pdbx_description
1 polymer ?
#
loop_
_entity_poly.entity_id
_entity_poly.type
_entity_poly.pdbx_seq_one_letter_code
_entity_poly.pdbx_strand_id
1 'polypeptide(L)'
;MSGGRILVLGIGNILWADEGFGVRVIEMLDARYEVPDSVDVLDGGTQGLYLLPYLEDAAGVLIVDAIDYGLVPGTLRVLADGEVPAVLGARKVSLHQTGFQEILALLQLRGRMPARLRLIGIQPERLDDYGGGLTACVAAQLEPALELLLTLLDTEFGVHVRPRTSHARFAAPAITRETYESGRPSAEAACRIGDARVLARRV
;
A
#
# COMPACT_ATOMS: atom_id res chain seq x y z
N MET A 1 0.36 -29.41 -8.85
CA MET A 1 0.59 -28.58 -7.64
C MET A 1 -0.65 -27.72 -7.51
N SER A 2 -1.47 -27.91 -6.48
CA SER A 2 -2.63 -27.06 -6.21
C SER A 2 -2.12 -25.65 -5.96
N GLY A 3 -2.33 -24.76 -6.93
CA GLY A 3 -1.94 -23.38 -6.80
C GLY A 3 -2.79 -22.73 -5.71
N GLY A 4 -2.18 -22.44 -4.55
CA GLY A 4 -2.83 -21.64 -3.53
C GLY A 4 -3.06 -20.22 -4.05
N ARG A 5 -3.94 -19.46 -3.40
CA ARG A 5 -4.26 -18.08 -3.78
C ARG A 5 -3.04 -17.16 -3.60
N ILE A 6 -2.89 -16.22 -4.50
CA ILE A 6 -1.90 -15.14 -4.39
C ILE A 6 -2.61 -13.89 -3.90
N LEU A 7 -2.05 -13.24 -2.91
CA LEU A 7 -2.56 -11.98 -2.39
C LEU A 7 -1.68 -10.82 -2.86
N VAL A 8 -2.27 -9.84 -3.52
CA VAL A 8 -1.66 -8.53 -3.82
C VAL A 8 -2.26 -7.51 -2.87
N LEU A 9 -1.43 -6.86 -2.08
CA LEU A 9 -1.86 -6.02 -0.98
C LEU A 9 -1.23 -4.62 -1.07
N GLY A 10 -2.05 -3.58 -1.24
CA GLY A 10 -1.62 -2.19 -1.06
C GLY A 10 -1.82 -1.75 0.37
N ILE A 11 -0.75 -1.38 1.06
CA ILE A 11 -0.80 -0.88 2.43
C ILE A 11 -0.57 0.62 2.42
N GLY A 12 -1.19 1.32 3.36
CA GLY A 12 -0.99 2.74 3.56
C GLY A 12 -2.28 3.52 3.79
N ASN A 13 -2.15 4.82 3.97
CA ASN A 13 -3.26 5.71 4.22
C ASN A 13 -3.30 6.84 3.19
N ILE A 14 -4.29 6.82 2.30
CA ILE A 14 -4.46 7.84 1.25
C ILE A 14 -4.69 9.25 1.79
N LEU A 15 -5.01 9.39 3.08
CA LEU A 15 -5.22 10.68 3.74
C LEU A 15 -3.90 11.34 4.20
N TRP A 16 -2.75 10.64 4.12
CA TRP A 16 -1.47 11.09 4.63
C TRP A 16 -0.37 11.08 3.57
N ALA A 17 -0.43 12.02 2.63
CA ALA A 17 0.61 12.23 1.60
C ALA A 17 1.15 10.91 1.01
N ASP A 18 2.46 10.66 1.13
CA ASP A 18 3.12 9.50 0.53
C ASP A 18 2.76 8.16 1.17
N GLU A 19 2.12 8.14 2.36
CA GLU A 19 1.60 6.90 2.94
C GLU A 19 0.57 6.21 2.03
N GLY A 20 -0.12 6.97 1.16
CA GLY A 20 -1.09 6.42 0.22
C GLY A 20 -0.49 5.65 -0.95
N PHE A 21 0.83 5.60 -1.11
CA PHE A 21 1.48 5.04 -2.30
C PHE A 21 1.04 3.61 -2.63
N GLY A 22 1.06 2.70 -1.65
CA GLY A 22 0.72 1.29 -1.87
C GLY A 22 -0.71 1.13 -2.38
N VAL A 23 -1.66 1.84 -1.77
CA VAL A 23 -3.07 1.85 -2.20
C VAL A 23 -3.20 2.39 -3.62
N ARG A 24 -2.51 3.48 -3.96
CA ARG A 24 -2.57 4.07 -5.32
C ARG A 24 -2.01 3.15 -6.40
N VAL A 25 -0.98 2.37 -6.12
CA VAL A 25 -0.45 1.37 -7.08
C VAL A 25 -1.48 0.26 -7.35
N ILE A 26 -2.14 -0.29 -6.32
CA ILE A 26 -3.14 -1.34 -6.55
C ILE A 26 -4.43 -0.80 -7.18
N GLU A 27 -4.82 0.45 -6.94
CA GLU A 27 -5.89 1.12 -7.68
C GLU A 27 -5.56 1.19 -9.18
N MET A 28 -4.32 1.52 -9.53
CA MET A 28 -3.86 1.53 -10.92
C MET A 28 -3.85 0.12 -11.53
N LEU A 29 -3.42 -0.89 -10.76
CA LEU A 29 -3.52 -2.29 -11.20
C LEU A 29 -4.97 -2.64 -11.52
N ASP A 30 -5.90 -2.40 -10.59
CA ASP A 30 -7.31 -2.72 -10.79
C ASP A 30 -7.96 -1.91 -11.91
N ALA A 31 -7.55 -0.65 -12.10
CA ALA A 31 -8.09 0.18 -13.18
C ALA A 31 -7.68 -0.30 -14.58
N ARG A 32 -6.49 -0.86 -14.73
CA ARG A 32 -5.88 -1.15 -16.03
C ARG A 32 -5.82 -2.63 -16.40
N TYR A 33 -5.88 -3.52 -15.41
CA TYR A 33 -5.65 -4.94 -15.61
C TYR A 33 -6.73 -5.81 -14.96
N GLU A 34 -6.98 -6.95 -15.58
CA GLU A 34 -7.78 -8.03 -15.02
C GLU A 34 -6.83 -9.11 -14.51
N VAL A 35 -6.94 -9.43 -13.23
CA VAL A 35 -6.21 -10.53 -12.60
C VAL A 35 -7.06 -11.80 -12.64
N PRO A 36 -6.45 -12.99 -12.74
CA PRO A 36 -7.18 -14.25 -12.68
C PRO A 36 -7.79 -14.50 -11.30
N ASP A 37 -8.82 -15.36 -11.23
CA ASP A 37 -9.54 -15.69 -9.99
C ASP A 37 -8.65 -16.28 -8.88
N SER A 38 -7.45 -16.74 -9.21
CA SER A 38 -6.44 -17.22 -8.27
C SER A 38 -5.71 -16.10 -7.53
N VAL A 39 -5.96 -14.83 -7.90
CA VAL A 39 -5.32 -13.65 -7.30
C VAL A 39 -6.35 -12.78 -6.62
N ASP A 40 -6.16 -12.55 -5.34
CA ASP A 40 -6.88 -11.54 -4.57
C ASP A 40 -6.09 -10.24 -4.59
N VAL A 41 -6.74 -9.15 -4.98
CA VAL A 41 -6.19 -7.80 -4.88
C VAL A 41 -6.97 -7.08 -3.79
N LEU A 42 -6.28 -6.57 -2.78
CA LEU A 42 -6.90 -5.89 -1.63
C LEU A 42 -6.27 -4.53 -1.37
N ASP A 43 -7.13 -3.55 -1.13
CA ASP A 43 -6.77 -2.35 -0.40
C ASP A 43 -6.69 -2.72 1.10
N GLY A 44 -5.48 -2.88 1.60
CA GLY A 44 -5.22 -3.18 3.00
C GLY A 44 -5.33 -1.94 3.89
N GLY A 45 -5.22 -0.76 3.30
CA GLY A 45 -5.30 0.50 4.03
C GLY A 45 -4.48 0.46 5.32
N THR A 46 -5.16 0.70 6.43
CA THR A 46 -4.58 0.65 7.80
C THR A 46 -5.21 -0.47 8.64
N GLN A 47 -5.78 -1.49 8.02
CA GLN A 47 -6.70 -2.43 8.67
C GLN A 47 -6.03 -3.41 9.68
N GLY A 48 -4.69 -3.51 9.70
CA GLY A 48 -4.00 -4.33 10.69
C GLY A 48 -4.53 -5.79 10.73
N LEU A 49 -4.92 -6.27 11.92
CA LEU A 49 -5.31 -7.67 12.15
C LEU A 49 -6.48 -8.19 11.29
N TYR A 50 -7.29 -7.34 10.69
CA TYR A 50 -8.35 -7.77 9.74
C TYR A 50 -7.79 -8.41 8.47
N LEU A 51 -6.49 -8.17 8.15
CA LEU A 51 -5.82 -8.80 7.02
C LEU A 51 -5.35 -10.24 7.31
N LEU A 52 -5.33 -10.66 8.57
CA LEU A 52 -4.78 -11.95 8.99
C LEU A 52 -5.40 -13.15 8.23
N PRO A 53 -6.73 -13.27 8.08
CA PRO A 53 -7.32 -14.41 7.36
C PRO A 53 -6.84 -14.51 5.90
N TYR A 54 -6.72 -13.39 5.21
CA TYR A 54 -6.25 -13.36 3.82
C TYR A 54 -4.79 -13.79 3.70
N LEU A 55 -3.96 -13.39 4.67
CA LEU A 55 -2.54 -13.74 4.69
C LEU A 55 -2.31 -15.21 5.08
N GLU A 56 -3.13 -15.76 5.99
CA GLU A 56 -3.05 -17.18 6.40
C GLU A 56 -3.43 -18.14 5.25
N ASP A 57 -4.34 -17.72 4.37
CA ASP A 57 -4.84 -18.52 3.26
C ASP A 57 -4.02 -18.33 1.97
N ALA A 58 -3.12 -17.35 1.94
CA ALA A 58 -2.31 -17.04 0.78
C ALA A 58 -1.09 -17.96 0.66
N ALA A 59 -0.90 -18.57 -0.52
CA ALA A 59 0.32 -19.32 -0.84
C ALA A 59 1.50 -18.37 -1.13
N GLY A 60 1.20 -17.17 -1.60
CA GLY A 60 2.18 -16.12 -1.83
C GLY A 60 1.57 -14.74 -1.67
N VAL A 61 2.37 -13.78 -1.23
CA VAL A 61 1.93 -12.41 -0.95
C VAL A 61 2.88 -11.42 -1.60
N LEU A 62 2.31 -10.45 -2.31
CA LEU A 62 3.02 -9.31 -2.88
C LEU A 62 2.44 -8.03 -2.30
N ILE A 63 3.26 -7.30 -1.56
CA ILE A 63 2.88 -6.08 -0.83
C ILE A 63 3.44 -4.87 -1.55
N VAL A 64 2.70 -3.77 -1.54
CA VAL A 64 3.19 -2.43 -1.93
C VAL A 64 2.95 -1.48 -0.77
N ASP A 65 3.98 -0.74 -0.36
CA ASP A 65 3.91 0.18 0.80
C ASP A 65 4.93 1.32 0.68
N ALA A 66 4.71 2.40 1.41
CA ALA A 66 5.68 3.47 1.62
C ALA A 66 6.47 3.18 2.91
N ILE A 67 7.79 2.99 2.78
CA ILE A 67 8.65 2.60 3.92
C ILE A 67 9.85 3.52 4.00
N ASP A 68 10.06 4.10 5.17
CA ASP A 68 11.25 4.89 5.43
C ASP A 68 12.49 4.01 5.61
N TYR A 69 13.27 3.90 4.56
CA TYR A 69 14.57 3.22 4.56
C TYR A 69 15.73 4.16 4.92
N GLY A 70 15.48 5.47 5.04
CA GLY A 70 16.51 6.50 5.13
C GLY A 70 17.27 6.71 3.83
N LEU A 71 16.63 6.45 2.69
CA LEU A 71 17.18 6.61 1.35
C LEU A 71 16.73 7.95 0.74
N VAL A 72 17.17 8.21 -0.49
CA VAL A 72 16.67 9.34 -1.26
C VAL A 72 15.18 9.14 -1.55
N PRO A 73 14.29 10.14 -1.29
CA PRO A 73 12.88 10.06 -1.60
C PRO A 73 12.60 9.61 -3.05
N GLY A 74 11.59 8.77 -3.25
CA GLY A 74 11.28 8.17 -4.54
C GLY A 74 12.10 6.93 -4.89
N THR A 75 13.02 6.46 -4.01
CA THR A 75 13.76 5.22 -4.24
C THR A 75 12.86 4.01 -4.04
N LEU A 76 12.71 3.18 -5.08
CA LEU A 76 12.02 1.89 -5.00
C LEU A 76 12.97 0.78 -4.55
N ARG A 77 12.49 -0.13 -3.72
CA ARG A 77 13.17 -1.36 -3.30
C ARG A 77 12.23 -2.55 -3.32
N VAL A 78 12.78 -3.71 -3.71
CA VAL A 78 12.10 -5.00 -3.54
C VAL A 78 12.78 -5.73 -2.40
N LEU A 79 11.99 -6.21 -1.45
CA LEU A 79 12.43 -7.09 -0.37
C LEU A 79 11.78 -8.46 -0.53
N ALA A 80 12.50 -9.49 -0.13
CA ALA A 80 12.09 -10.87 -0.29
C ALA A 80 12.04 -11.61 1.06
N ASP A 81 10.98 -12.37 1.26
CA ASP A 81 10.83 -13.37 2.33
C ASP A 81 11.26 -12.85 3.72
N GLY A 82 12.34 -13.35 4.28
CA GLY A 82 12.83 -12.98 5.61
C GLY A 82 13.30 -11.52 5.74
N GLU A 83 13.60 -10.82 4.64
CA GLU A 83 13.96 -9.40 4.68
C GLU A 83 12.75 -8.52 5.03
N VAL A 84 11.53 -8.93 4.65
CA VAL A 84 10.31 -8.15 4.86
C VAL A 84 10.02 -7.93 6.35
N PRO A 85 9.91 -8.98 7.20
CA PRO A 85 9.72 -8.78 8.64
C PRO A 85 10.88 -8.01 9.29
N ALA A 86 12.12 -8.25 8.85
CA ALA A 86 13.31 -7.61 9.41
C ALA A 86 13.29 -6.09 9.19
N VAL A 87 12.93 -5.63 8.00
CA VAL A 87 12.88 -4.20 7.68
C VAL A 87 11.70 -3.53 8.37
N LEU A 88 10.51 -4.13 8.30
CA LEU A 88 9.32 -3.60 8.97
C LEU A 88 9.50 -3.54 10.49
N GLY A 89 10.24 -4.48 11.10
CA GLY A 89 10.54 -4.51 12.53
C GLY A 89 11.57 -3.47 13.00
N ALA A 90 12.44 -3.01 12.10
CA ALA A 90 13.56 -2.13 12.46
C ALA A 90 13.15 -0.65 12.62
N ARG A 91 12.08 -0.20 11.98
CA ARG A 91 11.64 1.21 11.98
C ARG A 91 10.13 1.33 12.13
N LYS A 92 9.69 2.03 13.16
CA LYS A 92 8.28 2.36 13.39
C LYS A 92 8.03 3.77 12.85
N VAL A 93 7.49 3.87 11.64
CA VAL A 93 7.23 5.17 11.01
C VAL A 93 5.75 5.53 11.01
N SER A 94 4.84 4.56 10.94
CA SER A 94 3.40 4.82 10.96
C SER A 94 2.60 3.77 11.74
N LEU A 95 1.37 4.12 12.13
CA LEU A 95 0.48 3.23 12.88
C LEU A 95 0.09 1.98 12.10
N HIS A 96 -0.09 2.08 10.79
CA HIS A 96 -0.44 0.93 9.95
C HIS A 96 0.71 -0.08 9.83
N GLN A 97 1.96 0.39 9.79
CA GLN A 97 3.13 -0.50 9.77
C GLN A 97 3.26 -1.29 11.07
N THR A 98 2.93 -0.69 12.22
CA THR A 98 2.91 -1.42 13.50
C THR A 98 1.90 -2.57 13.46
N GLY A 99 0.68 -2.33 12.98
CA GLY A 99 -0.35 -3.37 12.84
C GLY A 99 0.07 -4.50 11.90
N PHE A 100 0.74 -4.17 10.79
CA PHE A 100 1.21 -5.18 9.85
C PHE A 100 2.38 -6.02 10.39
N GLN A 101 3.30 -5.43 11.16
CA GLN A 101 4.35 -6.16 11.88
C GLN A 101 3.77 -7.20 12.86
N GLU A 102 2.72 -6.82 13.59
CA GLU A 102 2.03 -7.73 14.52
C GLU A 102 1.43 -8.93 13.78
N ILE A 103 0.88 -8.72 12.58
CA ILE A 103 0.37 -9.80 11.74
C ILE A 103 1.49 -10.74 11.33
N LEU A 104 2.60 -10.23 10.81
CA LEU A 104 3.73 -11.06 10.39
C LEU A 104 4.31 -11.86 11.56
N ALA A 105 4.43 -11.25 12.74
CA ALA A 105 4.87 -11.94 13.95
C ALA A 105 3.89 -13.05 14.35
N LEU A 106 2.58 -12.81 14.24
CA LEU A 106 1.55 -13.81 14.54
C LEU A 106 1.57 -14.96 13.52
N LEU A 107 1.72 -14.67 12.23
CA LEU A 107 1.88 -15.69 11.18
C LEU A 107 3.11 -16.56 11.43
N GLN A 108 4.23 -15.93 11.80
CA GLN A 108 5.46 -16.64 12.14
C GLN A 108 5.27 -17.56 13.37
N LEU A 109 4.63 -17.05 14.43
CA LEU A 109 4.34 -17.80 15.63
C LEU A 109 3.43 -19.02 15.35
N ARG A 110 2.48 -18.86 14.45
CA ARG A 110 1.55 -19.91 14.02
C ARG A 110 2.13 -20.88 12.98
N GLY A 111 3.33 -20.62 12.47
CA GLY A 111 3.90 -21.40 11.38
C GLY A 111 3.11 -21.28 10.06
N ARG A 112 2.45 -20.13 9.84
CA ARG A 112 1.55 -19.86 8.71
C ARG A 112 2.10 -18.76 7.79
N MET A 113 3.39 -18.53 7.80
CA MET A 113 4.00 -17.57 6.85
C MET A 113 3.75 -18.06 5.42
N PRO A 114 3.39 -17.13 4.51
CA PRO A 114 3.27 -17.47 3.09
C PRO A 114 4.59 -18.04 2.57
N ALA A 115 4.52 -19.01 1.67
CA ALA A 115 5.69 -19.66 1.10
C ALA A 115 6.58 -18.69 0.31
N ARG A 116 5.99 -17.60 -0.18
CA ARG A 116 6.68 -16.52 -0.88
C ARG A 116 6.11 -15.18 -0.47
N LEU A 117 6.96 -14.30 0.03
CA LEU A 117 6.59 -12.95 0.47
C LEU A 117 7.47 -11.94 -0.27
N ARG A 118 6.86 -10.97 -0.94
CA ARG A 118 7.56 -9.87 -1.61
C ARG A 118 6.98 -8.55 -1.16
N LEU A 119 7.82 -7.55 -1.07
CA LEU A 119 7.44 -6.18 -0.75
C LEU A 119 8.10 -5.22 -1.73
N ILE A 120 7.30 -4.47 -2.45
CA ILE A 120 7.72 -3.29 -3.21
C ILE A 120 7.55 -2.11 -2.28
N GLY A 121 8.67 -1.59 -1.78
CA GLY A 121 8.70 -0.44 -0.89
C GLY A 121 9.20 0.80 -1.61
N ILE A 122 8.58 1.96 -1.34
CA ILE A 122 9.09 3.25 -1.78
C ILE A 122 9.62 4.06 -0.60
N GLN A 123 10.73 4.77 -0.78
CA GLN A 123 11.17 5.78 0.18
C GLN A 123 10.25 7.00 0.08
N PRO A 124 9.46 7.32 1.11
CA PRO A 124 8.63 8.53 1.11
C PRO A 124 9.47 9.79 1.26
N GLU A 125 8.94 10.91 0.77
CA GLU A 125 9.46 12.25 1.06
C GLU A 125 8.71 12.86 2.26
N ARG A 126 7.39 12.62 2.34
CA ARG A 126 6.53 13.23 3.37
C ARG A 126 5.47 12.25 3.87
N LEU A 127 5.39 12.11 5.19
CA LEU A 127 4.41 11.24 5.86
C LEU A 127 3.48 12.00 6.81
N ASP A 128 3.74 13.28 7.09
CA ASP A 128 3.06 14.09 8.11
C ASP A 128 2.09 15.13 7.54
N ASP A 129 1.75 15.04 6.25
CA ASP A 129 0.84 15.99 5.58
C ASP A 129 -0.57 15.41 5.42
N TYR A 130 -1.40 15.58 6.44
CA TYR A 130 -2.81 15.17 6.41
C TYR A 130 -3.59 15.92 5.31
N GLY A 131 -4.33 15.17 4.50
CA GLY A 131 -5.03 15.70 3.33
C GLY A 131 -4.09 15.99 2.15
N GLY A 132 -2.79 15.70 2.27
CA GLY A 132 -1.82 15.78 1.18
C GLY A 132 -1.95 14.62 0.20
N GLY A 133 -1.73 14.90 -1.10
CA GLY A 133 -1.48 13.87 -2.11
C GLY A 133 -0.03 13.42 -2.09
N LEU A 134 0.29 12.46 -2.97
CA LEU A 134 1.67 12.00 -3.15
C LEU A 134 2.59 13.16 -3.55
N THR A 135 3.79 13.22 -2.99
CA THR A 135 4.82 14.16 -3.45
C THR A 135 5.24 13.86 -4.88
N ALA A 136 5.79 14.84 -5.58
CA ALA A 136 6.12 14.70 -7.00
C ALA A 136 7.10 13.55 -7.28
N CYS A 137 8.13 13.38 -6.43
CA CYS A 137 9.12 12.31 -6.58
C CYS A 137 8.52 10.91 -6.34
N VAL A 138 7.57 10.78 -5.39
CA VAL A 138 6.87 9.52 -5.11
C VAL A 138 5.81 9.24 -6.17
N ALA A 139 5.04 10.26 -6.59
CA ALA A 139 4.04 10.12 -7.66
C ALA A 139 4.66 9.66 -8.99
N ALA A 140 5.88 10.11 -9.31
CA ALA A 140 6.62 9.69 -10.50
C ALA A 140 6.98 8.20 -10.49
N GLN A 141 6.92 7.55 -9.33
CA GLN A 141 7.25 6.12 -9.18
C GLN A 141 6.02 5.19 -9.24
N LEU A 142 4.82 5.71 -9.43
CA LEU A 142 3.61 4.88 -9.56
C LEU A 142 3.70 3.93 -10.77
N GLU A 143 4.07 4.44 -11.94
CA GLU A 143 4.23 3.60 -13.14
C GLU A 143 5.38 2.58 -12.99
N PRO A 144 6.59 2.97 -12.59
CA PRO A 144 7.66 2.01 -12.32
C PRO A 144 7.28 0.93 -11.30
N ALA A 145 6.55 1.30 -10.24
CA ALA A 145 6.11 0.33 -9.23
C ALA A 145 5.05 -0.64 -9.77
N LEU A 146 4.13 -0.16 -10.61
CA LEU A 146 3.14 -1.01 -11.28
C LEU A 146 3.84 -1.98 -12.24
N GLU A 147 4.79 -1.53 -13.05
CA GLU A 147 5.58 -2.38 -13.94
C GLU A 147 6.36 -3.45 -13.17
N LEU A 148 6.95 -3.06 -12.04
CA LEU A 148 7.65 -3.98 -11.16
C LEU A 148 6.71 -5.01 -10.53
N LEU A 149 5.52 -4.60 -10.09
CA LEU A 149 4.48 -5.47 -9.57
C LEU A 149 4.04 -6.50 -10.61
N LEU A 150 3.78 -6.07 -11.86
CA LEU A 150 3.41 -6.96 -12.97
C LEU A 150 4.53 -7.96 -13.28
N THR A 151 5.78 -7.50 -13.28
CA THR A 151 6.95 -8.35 -13.49
C THR A 151 7.08 -9.42 -12.41
N LEU A 152 6.91 -9.05 -11.13
CA LEU A 152 6.97 -10.01 -10.03
C LEU A 152 5.80 -11.00 -10.08
N LEU A 153 4.59 -10.56 -10.42
CA LEU A 153 3.45 -11.46 -10.62
C LEU A 153 3.73 -12.51 -11.67
N ASP A 154 4.30 -12.12 -12.81
CA ASP A 154 4.64 -13.04 -13.89
C ASP A 154 5.81 -13.97 -13.53
N THR A 155 6.95 -13.41 -13.14
CA THR A 155 8.21 -14.16 -12.99
C THR A 155 8.28 -15.00 -11.73
N GLU A 156 7.69 -14.52 -10.62
CA GLU A 156 7.81 -15.19 -9.34
C GLU A 156 6.55 -15.94 -8.92
N PHE A 157 5.39 -15.47 -9.32
CA PHE A 157 4.12 -16.10 -8.96
C PHE A 157 3.47 -16.85 -10.12
N GLY A 158 3.98 -16.71 -11.37
CA GLY A 158 3.42 -17.35 -12.55
C GLY A 158 2.03 -16.80 -12.91
N VAL A 159 1.74 -15.57 -12.55
CA VAL A 159 0.45 -14.92 -12.76
C VAL A 159 0.53 -13.98 -13.96
N HIS A 160 -0.21 -14.30 -15.00
CA HIS A 160 -0.34 -13.45 -16.17
C HIS A 160 -1.61 -12.60 -16.07
N VAL A 161 -1.46 -11.29 -16.05
CA VAL A 161 -2.58 -10.34 -16.06
C VAL A 161 -2.91 -9.91 -17.48
N ARG A 162 -4.14 -9.45 -17.70
CA ARG A 162 -4.61 -8.98 -19.02
C ARG A 162 -5.06 -7.52 -18.91
N PRO A 163 -4.91 -6.72 -19.99
CA PRO A 163 -5.50 -5.38 -20.00
C PRO A 163 -7.00 -5.46 -19.72
N ARG A 164 -7.49 -4.56 -18.86
CA ARG A 164 -8.90 -4.53 -18.48
C ARG A 164 -9.75 -3.94 -19.60
N THR A 165 -10.88 -4.61 -19.83
CA THR A 165 -11.91 -4.16 -20.75
C THR A 165 -13.20 -3.73 -20.03
N SER A 166 -13.29 -4.01 -18.72
CA SER A 166 -14.42 -3.70 -17.85
C SER A 166 -14.13 -2.50 -16.94
N HIS A 167 -15.09 -2.09 -16.12
CA HIS A 167 -14.89 -1.00 -15.14
C HIS A 167 -14.03 -1.46 -13.96
N ALA A 168 -13.20 -0.56 -13.43
CA ALA A 168 -12.42 -0.78 -12.22
C ALA A 168 -13.33 -1.08 -11.01
N ARG A 169 -12.85 -1.92 -10.09
CA ARG A 169 -13.64 -2.36 -8.93
C ARG A 169 -13.40 -1.50 -7.68
N PHE A 170 -12.18 -0.93 -7.53
CA PHE A 170 -11.80 -0.30 -6.28
C PHE A 170 -12.32 1.13 -6.15
N ALA A 171 -11.85 2.08 -6.83
CA ALA A 171 -12.04 3.46 -6.43
C ALA A 171 -13.49 3.96 -6.57
N ALA A 172 -14.12 4.31 -5.47
CA ALA A 172 -15.27 5.20 -5.51
C ALA A 172 -14.83 6.52 -6.18
N PRO A 173 -15.63 7.11 -7.10
CA PRO A 173 -15.22 8.31 -7.85
C PRO A 173 -14.73 9.47 -6.97
N ALA A 174 -15.26 9.59 -5.75
CA ALA A 174 -14.91 10.65 -4.80
C ALA A 174 -13.50 10.55 -4.21
N ILE A 175 -12.90 9.36 -4.21
CA ILE A 175 -11.59 9.10 -3.61
C ILE A 175 -10.54 8.66 -4.62
N THR A 176 -10.83 8.72 -5.93
CA THR A 176 -9.79 8.55 -6.95
C THR A 176 -8.70 9.59 -6.72
N ARG A 177 -7.48 9.26 -7.11
CA ARG A 177 -6.35 10.16 -6.91
C ARG A 177 -6.62 11.54 -7.48
N GLU A 178 -7.11 11.64 -8.72
CA GLU A 178 -7.38 12.91 -9.40
C GLU A 178 -8.43 13.74 -8.63
N THR A 179 -9.52 13.10 -8.20
CA THR A 179 -10.59 13.80 -7.47
C THR A 179 -10.12 14.24 -6.09
N TYR A 180 -9.39 13.38 -5.39
CA TYR A 180 -8.88 13.65 -4.04
C TYR A 180 -7.85 14.80 -4.06
N GLU A 181 -6.85 14.73 -4.93
CA GLU A 181 -5.79 15.74 -5.02
C GLU A 181 -6.32 17.08 -5.55
N SER A 182 -7.24 17.08 -6.54
CA SER A 182 -7.85 18.31 -7.06
C SER A 182 -8.83 18.98 -6.08
N GLY A 183 -9.48 18.18 -5.23
CA GLY A 183 -10.41 18.66 -4.20
C GLY A 183 -9.73 19.18 -2.93
N ARG A 184 -8.40 19.09 -2.84
CA ARG A 184 -7.65 19.52 -1.67
C ARG A 184 -7.80 21.03 -1.43
N PRO A 185 -8.20 21.48 -0.23
CA PRO A 185 -8.24 22.90 0.09
C PRO A 185 -6.81 23.48 0.12
N SER A 186 -6.68 24.79 -0.15
CA SER A 186 -5.40 25.47 -0.02
C SER A 186 -4.86 25.35 1.42
N ALA A 187 -3.55 25.55 1.61
CA ALA A 187 -2.93 25.50 2.93
C ALA A 187 -3.55 26.53 3.91
N GLU A 188 -4.05 27.65 3.39
CA GLU A 188 -4.73 28.69 4.17
C GLU A 188 -6.17 28.30 4.53
N ALA A 189 -6.87 27.55 3.66
CA ALA A 189 -8.25 27.11 3.87
C ALA A 189 -8.31 25.80 4.70
N ALA A 190 -7.24 25.01 4.73
CA ALA A 190 -7.18 23.76 5.46
C ALA A 190 -6.95 24.00 6.96
N CYS A 191 -7.92 23.56 7.79
CA CYS A 191 -7.76 23.61 9.25
C CYS A 191 -6.89 22.43 9.72
N ARG A 192 -5.56 22.59 9.66
CA ARG A 192 -4.58 21.53 10.00
C ARG A 192 -4.32 21.38 11.50
N ILE A 193 -4.77 22.34 12.31
CA ILE A 193 -4.51 22.39 13.76
C ILE A 193 -5.80 22.13 14.56
N GLY A 194 -6.89 21.77 13.91
CA GLY A 194 -8.22 21.67 14.49
C GLY A 194 -9.07 22.90 14.21
N ASP A 195 -10.36 22.84 14.52
CA ASP A 195 -11.27 23.95 14.28
C ASP A 195 -10.96 25.09 15.26
N ALA A 196 -10.50 26.25 14.73
CA ALA A 196 -10.19 27.44 15.53
C ALA A 196 -11.34 27.87 16.43
N ARG A 197 -12.59 27.62 16.03
CA ARG A 197 -13.80 27.89 16.84
C ARG A 197 -13.89 27.00 18.07
N VAL A 198 -13.36 25.78 18.01
CA VAL A 198 -13.31 24.84 19.13
C VAL A 198 -12.14 25.17 20.04
N LEU A 199 -10.99 25.54 19.48
CA LEU A 199 -9.80 25.93 20.24
C LEU A 199 -10.02 27.23 21.02
N ALA A 200 -10.74 28.20 20.44
CA ALA A 200 -11.07 29.48 21.09
C ALA A 200 -12.03 29.34 22.30
N ARG A 201 -12.74 28.20 22.42
CA ARG A 201 -13.68 27.95 23.56
C ARG A 201 -13.00 27.34 24.80
N ARG A 202 -11.69 27.13 24.79
CA ARG A 202 -10.91 26.55 25.92
C ARG A 202 -10.19 27.58 26.76
N VAL A 203 -10.57 28.86 26.69
CA VAL A 203 -10.07 29.95 27.58
C VAL A 203 -11.19 30.34 28.56
#